data_3d366b21b09087c2522d7d52bb14aeba
#
_entry.id   3d366b21b09087c2522d7d52bb14aeba
#
_cell.length_a   1.000
_cell.length_b   1.000
_cell.length_c   1.000
_cell.angle_alpha   90.00
_cell.angle_beta   90.00
_cell.angle_gamma   90.00
#
_symmetry.space_group_name_H-M   'P 1'
#
loop_
_entity.id
_entity.type
_entity.pdbx_description
1 polymer ?
#
loop_
_entity_poly.entity_id
_entity_poly.type
_entity_poly.pdbx_seq_one_letter_code
_entity_poly.pdbx_strand_id
1 'polypeptide(L)'
;MVSLPPGVALLIQELEAAGFEAWAVGGCVRDSLLGLVPHDWDVCTNARPEQTLCVFAGRRVIETGIKHGTVTVMLDNLPYEVTTYRSDGAYTDSRRPDSVAFVASLREDLSRRDFTVNAMAFHPQKGLRDDFGGAEDLKNKIIRCVGDPGARFSEDALRIMRALRFAATYGFGLEEKTARALLDLKERLLLIAPERIREELMRLITGDSAAFVLRNFAPVLYVVMPELEPMRGFLQYSPYHHLDLWEHTLQAMMAVPAEPVLRLAMLLHDAGKPGCFLRDEKGIGHFYGHSQKSLALAGEIMNRLRFDNQTRQAVEELVLYHDAAIPATEKNVLRWLSRIGEKRLRQLITVMRADAAAQHPDKREAKLRDIAALEGCLHAVLQKRLPYRLKDLAVTGNDLAGIGILPGPEMGRVLKTLLDQVMDGQLPNERNMLLKAALEMH
;
A
#
# COMPACT_ATOMS: atom_id res chain seq x y z
N MET A 1 -13.04 24.21 -12.04
CA MET A 1 -12.76 25.51 -11.38
C MET A 1 -12.35 25.20 -9.95
N VAL A 2 -11.24 25.76 -9.46
CA VAL A 2 -10.77 25.53 -8.08
C VAL A 2 -11.73 26.24 -7.11
N SER A 3 -12.32 25.50 -6.18
CA SER A 3 -13.18 26.01 -5.12
C SER A 3 -12.47 25.81 -3.78
N LEU A 4 -12.11 26.91 -3.14
CA LEU A 4 -11.43 26.86 -1.83
C LEU A 4 -12.44 26.57 -0.71
N PRO A 5 -12.11 25.71 0.26
CA PRO A 5 -12.85 25.59 1.50
C PRO A 5 -12.88 26.93 2.25
N PRO A 6 -13.96 27.23 3.01
CA PRO A 6 -14.06 28.49 3.76
C PRO A 6 -12.86 28.74 4.69
N GLY A 7 -12.32 27.71 5.33
CA GLY A 7 -11.13 27.82 6.20
C GLY A 7 -9.88 28.28 5.44
N VAL A 8 -9.64 27.76 4.23
CA VAL A 8 -8.49 28.17 3.39
C VAL A 8 -8.66 29.61 2.92
N ALA A 9 -9.87 29.98 2.49
CA ALA A 9 -10.17 31.38 2.08
C ALA A 9 -9.95 32.35 3.24
N LEU A 10 -10.37 31.99 4.45
CA LEU A 10 -10.17 32.77 5.66
C LEU A 10 -8.69 32.93 6.02
N LEU A 11 -7.89 31.84 5.95
CA LEU A 11 -6.44 31.91 6.20
C LEU A 11 -5.74 32.89 5.25
N ILE A 12 -6.06 32.81 3.95
CA ILE A 12 -5.52 33.70 2.94
C ILE A 12 -5.92 35.15 3.26
N GLN A 13 -7.18 35.41 3.57
CA GLN A 13 -7.69 36.72 3.88
C GLN A 13 -7.02 37.34 5.13
N GLU A 14 -6.84 36.58 6.21
CA GLU A 14 -6.21 37.05 7.45
C GLU A 14 -4.72 37.35 7.24
N LEU A 15 -4.01 36.55 6.50
CA LEU A 15 -2.60 36.82 6.13
C LEU A 15 -2.49 38.08 5.26
N GLU A 16 -3.36 38.25 4.27
CA GLU A 16 -3.36 39.45 3.42
C GLU A 16 -3.77 40.73 4.20
N ALA A 17 -4.72 40.62 5.13
CA ALA A 17 -5.08 41.72 6.01
C ALA A 17 -3.91 42.16 6.92
N ALA A 18 -3.02 41.25 7.27
CA ALA A 18 -1.78 41.53 8.01
C ALA A 18 -0.59 41.98 7.10
N GLY A 19 -0.85 42.16 5.80
CA GLY A 19 0.15 42.65 4.84
C GLY A 19 1.06 41.58 4.22
N PHE A 20 0.70 40.32 4.34
CA PHE A 20 1.44 39.20 3.77
C PHE A 20 0.75 38.64 2.52
N GLU A 21 1.53 38.08 1.59
CA GLU A 21 1.01 37.36 0.46
C GLU A 21 0.67 35.91 0.89
N ALA A 22 -0.45 35.35 0.42
CA ALA A 22 -0.81 33.96 0.71
C ALA A 22 -1.54 33.29 -0.46
N TRP A 23 -1.30 31.97 -0.66
CA TRP A 23 -1.84 31.18 -1.76
C TRP A 23 -2.12 29.74 -1.30
N ALA A 24 -3.21 29.14 -1.78
CA ALA A 24 -3.34 27.70 -1.75
C ALA A 24 -2.37 27.07 -2.77
N VAL A 25 -1.70 25.94 -2.44
CA VAL A 25 -0.57 25.48 -3.24
C VAL A 25 -0.41 23.96 -3.28
N GLY A 26 0.09 23.44 -4.40
CA GLY A 26 0.52 22.04 -4.48
C GLY A 26 -0.58 21.05 -4.78
N GLY A 27 -0.65 19.97 -4.01
CA GLY A 27 -1.57 18.85 -4.25
C GLY A 27 -3.05 19.24 -4.32
N CYS A 28 -3.49 20.14 -3.45
CA CYS A 28 -4.87 20.59 -3.43
C CYS A 28 -5.28 21.35 -4.71
N VAL A 29 -4.37 22.14 -5.28
CA VAL A 29 -4.62 22.85 -6.54
C VAL A 29 -4.70 21.87 -7.69
N ARG A 30 -3.73 20.94 -7.78
CA ARG A 30 -3.73 19.85 -8.77
C ARG A 30 -5.03 19.05 -8.73
N ASP A 31 -5.40 18.54 -7.55
CA ASP A 31 -6.57 17.68 -7.40
C ASP A 31 -7.86 18.41 -7.73
N SER A 32 -7.99 19.69 -7.32
CA SER A 32 -9.12 20.55 -7.70
C SER A 32 -9.21 20.75 -9.22
N LEU A 33 -8.08 20.95 -9.90
CA LEU A 33 -8.04 21.09 -11.37
C LEU A 33 -8.41 19.78 -12.09
N LEU A 34 -8.12 18.61 -11.47
CA LEU A 34 -8.55 17.29 -11.94
C LEU A 34 -10.01 16.98 -11.62
N GLY A 35 -10.72 17.86 -10.89
CA GLY A 35 -12.09 17.60 -10.44
C GLY A 35 -12.19 16.61 -9.28
N LEU A 36 -11.08 16.34 -8.62
CA LEU A 36 -11.00 15.51 -7.41
C LEU A 36 -11.21 16.36 -6.17
N VAL A 37 -11.65 15.75 -5.08
CA VAL A 37 -11.75 16.39 -3.77
C VAL A 37 -10.40 16.29 -3.06
N PRO A 38 -9.68 17.41 -2.80
CA PRO A 38 -8.43 17.36 -2.07
C PRO A 38 -8.62 16.85 -0.63
N HIS A 39 -7.71 16.01 -0.16
CA HIS A 39 -7.70 15.54 1.22
C HIS A 39 -7.17 16.63 2.17
N ASP A 40 -6.07 17.26 1.77
CA ASP A 40 -5.36 18.27 2.57
C ASP A 40 -5.23 19.55 1.77
N TRP A 41 -5.25 20.67 2.47
CA TRP A 41 -5.08 21.99 1.87
C TRP A 41 -3.89 22.70 2.49
N ASP A 42 -2.89 22.96 1.65
CA ASP A 42 -1.69 23.69 2.02
C ASP A 42 -1.79 25.16 1.59
N VAL A 43 -1.42 26.05 2.49
CA VAL A 43 -1.28 27.48 2.20
C VAL A 43 0.21 27.84 2.27
N CYS A 44 0.71 28.61 1.31
CA CYS A 44 2.04 29.19 1.38
C CYS A 44 1.98 30.71 1.47
N THR A 45 2.95 31.33 2.14
CA THR A 45 2.97 32.76 2.45
C THR A 45 4.40 33.30 2.51
N ASN A 46 4.58 34.59 2.29
CA ASN A 46 5.85 35.28 2.57
C ASN A 46 6.02 35.66 4.05
N ALA A 47 4.98 35.46 4.89
CA ALA A 47 5.09 35.63 6.34
C ALA A 47 6.06 34.58 6.91
N ARG A 48 7.01 35.01 7.77
CA ARG A 48 7.85 34.06 8.53
C ARG A 48 7.03 33.33 9.58
N PRO A 49 7.49 32.15 10.06
CA PRO A 49 6.72 31.40 11.04
C PRO A 49 6.28 32.23 12.26
N GLU A 50 7.15 33.07 12.80
CA GLU A 50 6.84 33.92 13.96
C GLU A 50 5.76 34.96 13.62
N GLN A 51 5.76 35.49 12.41
CA GLN A 51 4.74 36.41 11.92
C GLN A 51 3.40 35.70 11.72
N THR A 52 3.43 34.47 11.18
CA THR A 52 2.24 33.62 11.05
C THR A 52 1.63 33.31 12.43
N LEU A 53 2.47 32.97 13.44
CA LEU A 53 2.01 32.79 14.82
C LEU A 53 1.34 34.05 15.37
N CYS A 54 1.89 35.25 15.10
CA CYS A 54 1.27 36.52 15.52
C CYS A 54 -0.07 36.75 14.85
N VAL A 55 -0.21 36.51 13.55
CA VAL A 55 -1.48 36.65 12.81
C VAL A 55 -2.57 35.77 13.41
N PHE A 56 -2.22 34.55 13.79
CA PHE A 56 -3.16 33.53 14.33
C PHE A 56 -3.08 33.38 15.85
N ALA A 57 -2.57 34.37 16.60
CA ALA A 57 -2.39 34.28 18.05
C ALA A 57 -3.70 34.02 18.85
N GLY A 58 -4.87 34.35 18.28
CA GLY A 58 -6.19 34.03 18.85
C GLY A 58 -6.70 32.62 18.60
N ARG A 59 -5.92 31.75 17.94
CA ARG A 59 -6.29 30.40 17.52
C ARG A 59 -5.32 29.37 18.06
N ARG A 60 -5.71 28.10 18.02
CA ARG A 60 -4.80 26.99 18.32
C ARG A 60 -3.86 26.79 17.13
N VAL A 61 -2.56 26.98 17.33
CA VAL A 61 -1.52 26.75 16.35
C VAL A 61 -0.58 25.65 16.86
N ILE A 62 -0.17 24.75 16.00
CA ILE A 62 0.76 23.64 16.29
C ILE A 62 2.08 23.94 15.57
N GLU A 63 3.17 24.00 16.33
CA GLU A 63 4.49 24.47 15.88
C GLU A 63 5.46 23.37 15.45
N THR A 64 5.00 22.13 15.32
CA THR A 64 5.85 20.95 15.08
C THR A 64 6.76 21.09 13.85
N GLY A 65 6.35 21.86 12.84
CA GLY A 65 7.08 22.10 11.60
C GLY A 65 7.87 23.40 11.51
N ILE A 66 7.94 24.19 12.58
CA ILE A 66 8.45 25.57 12.58
C ILE A 66 9.89 25.69 12.07
N LYS A 67 10.76 24.72 12.37
CA LYS A 67 12.15 24.64 11.88
C LYS A 67 12.25 24.55 10.36
N HIS A 68 11.18 24.09 9.71
CA HIS A 68 11.09 23.97 8.25
C HIS A 68 10.17 25.01 7.63
N GLY A 69 9.75 26.00 8.41
CA GLY A 69 8.90 27.09 7.95
C GLY A 69 7.41 26.77 7.91
N THR A 70 6.97 25.64 8.48
CA THR A 70 5.55 25.22 8.48
C THR A 70 4.96 25.31 9.88
N VAL A 71 3.76 25.89 9.99
CA VAL A 71 2.91 25.87 11.17
C VAL A 71 1.54 25.31 10.81
N THR A 72 0.89 24.60 11.73
CA THR A 72 -0.47 24.09 11.50
C THR A 72 -1.47 24.93 12.27
N VAL A 73 -2.35 25.63 11.55
CA VAL A 73 -3.43 26.44 12.12
C VAL A 73 -4.70 25.60 12.22
N MET A 74 -5.31 25.55 13.40
CA MET A 74 -6.56 24.82 13.63
C MET A 74 -7.75 25.77 13.42
N LEU A 75 -8.61 25.47 12.43
CA LEU A 75 -9.88 26.16 12.19
C LEU A 75 -11.02 25.14 12.23
N ASP A 76 -12.02 25.39 13.04
CA ASP A 76 -13.19 24.48 13.21
C ASP A 76 -12.79 23.01 13.45
N ASN A 77 -11.75 22.79 14.25
CA ASN A 77 -11.11 21.51 14.52
C ASN A 77 -10.45 20.83 13.30
N LEU A 78 -10.30 21.51 12.18
CA LEU A 78 -9.58 21.03 11.00
C LEU A 78 -8.17 21.63 10.98
N PRO A 79 -7.13 20.83 10.71
CA PRO A 79 -5.76 21.30 10.57
C PRO A 79 -5.53 21.87 9.16
N TYR A 80 -4.85 23.01 9.08
CA TYR A 80 -4.37 23.60 7.83
C TYR A 80 -2.89 23.92 7.96
N GLU A 81 -2.09 23.44 7.02
CA GLU A 81 -0.67 23.76 6.99
C GLU A 81 -0.43 25.10 6.31
N VAL A 82 0.29 25.99 7.01
CA VAL A 82 0.74 27.29 6.50
C VAL A 82 2.27 27.27 6.45
N THR A 83 2.84 27.34 5.25
CA THR A 83 4.28 27.23 5.03
C THR A 83 4.85 28.54 4.50
N THR A 84 5.90 29.04 5.13
CA THR A 84 6.65 30.20 4.65
C THR A 84 7.35 29.87 3.33
N TYR A 85 7.33 30.80 2.37
CA TYR A 85 8.11 30.67 1.12
C TYR A 85 9.58 30.41 1.45
N ARG A 86 10.14 29.40 0.83
CA ARG A 86 11.52 29.01 1.10
C ARG A 86 12.23 28.54 -0.15
N SER A 87 13.52 28.71 -0.16
CA SER A 87 14.46 27.97 -1.01
C SER A 87 15.16 26.90 -0.16
N ASP A 88 15.38 25.77 -0.74
CA ASP A 88 16.10 24.69 -0.09
C ASP A 88 17.61 24.88 -0.34
N GLY A 89 18.43 24.78 0.71
CA GLY A 89 19.88 24.80 0.62
C GLY A 89 20.45 23.50 0.06
N ALA A 90 21.75 23.28 0.25
CA ALA A 90 22.39 22.04 -0.16
C ALA A 90 21.77 20.82 0.56
N TYR A 91 21.80 19.66 -0.09
CA TYR A 91 21.33 18.40 0.45
C TYR A 91 22.51 17.45 0.61
N THR A 92 23.03 17.28 1.82
CA THR A 92 24.12 16.31 2.08
C THR A 92 23.63 14.91 2.30
N ASP A 93 22.40 14.74 2.81
CA ASP A 93 21.80 13.43 3.12
C ASP A 93 20.80 12.93 2.06
N SER A 94 20.68 13.62 0.90
CA SER A 94 19.70 13.33 -0.16
C SER A 94 18.23 13.27 0.35
N ARG A 95 17.94 13.93 1.48
CA ARG A 95 16.62 13.88 2.12
C ARG A 95 16.08 15.23 2.54
N ARG A 96 16.92 16.00 3.26
CA ARG A 96 16.52 17.30 3.81
C ARG A 96 17.56 18.34 3.42
N PRO A 97 17.13 19.55 3.09
CA PRO A 97 18.08 20.62 2.93
C PRO A 97 18.79 20.86 4.27
N ASP A 98 20.11 21.00 4.25
CA ASP A 98 20.92 21.30 5.43
C ASP A 98 20.52 22.62 6.08
N SER A 99 19.99 23.53 5.27
CA SER A 99 19.43 24.80 5.69
C SER A 99 18.24 25.19 4.82
N VAL A 100 17.29 25.89 5.41
CA VAL A 100 16.14 26.49 4.73
C VAL A 100 16.36 28.01 4.76
N ALA A 101 16.37 28.63 3.60
CA ALA A 101 16.37 30.07 3.49
C ALA A 101 14.95 30.56 3.15
N PHE A 102 14.39 31.45 3.97
CA PHE A 102 13.12 32.06 3.66
C PHE A 102 13.27 33.09 2.56
N VAL A 103 12.40 32.98 1.54
CA VAL A 103 12.41 33.85 0.35
C VAL A 103 11.13 34.67 0.30
N ALA A 104 11.16 35.76 -0.46
CA ALA A 104 9.99 36.63 -0.60
C ALA A 104 9.12 36.28 -1.81
N SER A 105 9.63 35.45 -2.73
CA SER A 105 9.01 35.17 -4.02
C SER A 105 8.28 33.81 -4.01
N LEU A 106 6.99 33.80 -4.32
CA LEU A 106 6.21 32.60 -4.56
C LEU A 106 6.85 31.71 -5.65
N ARG A 107 7.36 32.34 -6.73
CA ARG A 107 8.01 31.61 -7.83
C ARG A 107 9.21 30.80 -7.34
N GLU A 108 10.01 31.34 -6.42
CA GLU A 108 11.15 30.61 -5.84
C GLU A 108 10.66 29.42 -5.01
N ASP A 109 9.60 29.56 -4.20
CA ASP A 109 9.01 28.43 -3.47
C ASP A 109 8.45 27.35 -4.41
N LEU A 110 7.80 27.75 -5.50
CA LEU A 110 7.27 26.80 -6.48
C LEU A 110 8.41 26.10 -7.24
N SER A 111 9.54 26.78 -7.50
CA SER A 111 10.68 26.25 -8.27
C SER A 111 11.39 25.08 -7.60
N ARG A 112 11.37 24.97 -6.26
CA ARG A 112 11.99 23.86 -5.51
C ARG A 112 11.13 22.60 -5.43
N ARG A 113 9.88 22.66 -5.89
CA ARG A 113 8.95 21.52 -5.83
C ARG A 113 9.36 20.42 -6.78
N ASP A 114 8.80 19.24 -6.57
CA ASP A 114 9.15 18.02 -7.31
C ASP A 114 8.69 18.08 -8.78
N PHE A 115 7.39 18.29 -9.01
CA PHE A 115 6.78 18.21 -10.35
C PHE A 115 5.95 19.45 -10.67
N THR A 116 5.90 19.80 -11.95
CA THR A 116 5.14 20.95 -12.46
C THR A 116 3.69 20.93 -12.00
N VAL A 117 3.04 19.77 -12.01
CA VAL A 117 1.66 19.56 -11.58
C VAL A 117 1.44 19.84 -10.08
N ASN A 118 2.50 19.88 -9.27
CA ASN A 118 2.50 20.25 -7.86
C ASN A 118 3.07 21.66 -7.60
N ALA A 119 3.54 22.33 -8.65
CA ALA A 119 4.16 23.66 -8.58
C ALA A 119 3.21 24.76 -9.08
N MET A 120 1.93 24.60 -8.76
CA MET A 120 0.88 25.57 -9.04
C MET A 120 0.31 26.14 -7.75
N ALA A 121 -0.11 27.40 -7.80
CA ALA A 121 -0.76 28.08 -6.69
C ALA A 121 -2.09 28.68 -7.13
N PHE A 122 -3.04 28.81 -6.21
CA PHE A 122 -4.37 29.39 -6.49
C PHE A 122 -4.76 30.41 -5.43
N HIS A 123 -5.28 31.55 -5.88
CA HIS A 123 -5.80 32.60 -5.03
C HIS A 123 -7.24 32.93 -5.43
N PRO A 124 -8.16 33.17 -4.48
CA PRO A 124 -9.57 33.36 -4.80
C PRO A 124 -9.85 34.56 -5.69
N GLN A 125 -9.03 35.62 -5.59
CA GLN A 125 -9.19 36.85 -6.39
C GLN A 125 -8.23 36.95 -7.57
N LYS A 126 -6.98 36.38 -7.45
CA LYS A 126 -5.92 36.51 -8.46
C LYS A 126 -5.90 35.30 -9.44
N GLY A 127 -6.69 34.24 -9.11
CA GLY A 127 -6.79 33.04 -9.94
C GLY A 127 -5.61 32.08 -9.81
N LEU A 128 -5.41 31.26 -10.84
CA LEU A 128 -4.33 30.29 -10.93
C LEU A 128 -3.01 30.98 -11.30
N ARG A 129 -1.94 30.65 -10.55
CA ARG A 129 -0.58 30.99 -10.87
C ARG A 129 0.18 29.70 -11.21
N ASP A 130 0.70 29.64 -12.42
CA ASP A 130 1.40 28.48 -12.99
C ASP A 130 2.66 28.97 -13.74
N ASP A 131 3.76 29.09 -13.01
CA ASP A 131 5.02 29.60 -13.56
C ASP A 131 5.84 28.49 -14.29
N PHE A 132 5.40 27.22 -14.20
CA PHE A 132 6.16 26.05 -14.68
C PHE A 132 5.41 25.14 -15.65
N GLY A 133 4.18 25.53 -16.06
CA GLY A 133 3.40 24.79 -17.06
C GLY A 133 2.67 23.56 -16.50
N GLY A 134 2.39 23.54 -15.19
CA GLY A 134 1.71 22.41 -14.52
C GLY A 134 0.30 22.17 -15.04
N ALA A 135 -0.45 23.22 -15.39
CA ALA A 135 -1.81 23.09 -15.92
C ALA A 135 -1.81 22.44 -17.31
N GLU A 136 -0.83 22.74 -18.16
CA GLU A 136 -0.68 22.10 -19.46
C GLU A 136 -0.21 20.64 -19.31
N ASP A 137 0.70 20.37 -18.38
CA ASP A 137 1.12 19.00 -18.07
C ASP A 137 -0.04 18.16 -17.49
N LEU A 138 -0.92 18.75 -16.66
CA LEU A 138 -2.15 18.08 -16.20
C LEU A 138 -3.08 17.72 -17.37
N LYS A 139 -3.31 18.65 -18.28
CA LYS A 139 -4.14 18.44 -19.47
C LYS A 139 -3.58 17.34 -20.36
N ASN A 140 -2.26 17.31 -20.53
CA ASN A 140 -1.54 16.33 -21.35
C ASN A 140 -1.26 15.02 -20.59
N LYS A 141 -1.65 14.92 -19.30
CA LYS A 141 -1.42 13.75 -18.44
C LYS A 141 0.06 13.39 -18.34
N ILE A 142 0.90 14.37 -18.05
CA ILE A 142 2.37 14.23 -17.96
C ILE A 142 2.84 14.58 -16.55
N ILE A 143 3.74 13.75 -16.02
CA ILE A 143 4.56 14.06 -14.84
C ILE A 143 5.92 14.53 -15.33
N ARG A 144 6.24 15.79 -15.05
CA ARG A 144 7.47 16.47 -15.41
C ARG A 144 8.11 17.09 -14.17
N CYS A 145 9.42 16.93 -13.98
CA CYS A 145 10.13 17.65 -12.92
C CYS A 145 10.12 19.17 -13.17
N VAL A 146 10.10 19.94 -12.08
CA VAL A 146 10.33 21.38 -12.15
C VAL A 146 11.82 21.62 -12.42
N GLY A 147 12.13 22.29 -13.52
CA GLY A 147 13.53 22.57 -13.92
C GLY A 147 14.27 21.32 -14.40
N ASP A 148 15.51 21.14 -13.94
CA ASP A 148 16.37 20.01 -14.35
C ASP A 148 16.06 18.74 -13.53
N PRO A 149 15.63 17.62 -14.16
CA PRO A 149 15.28 16.38 -13.47
C PRO A 149 16.47 15.76 -12.71
N GLY A 150 17.68 15.87 -13.28
CA GLY A 150 18.89 15.34 -12.65
C GLY A 150 19.19 16.05 -11.33
N ALA A 151 19.07 17.38 -11.29
CA ALA A 151 19.18 18.16 -10.07
C ALA A 151 18.09 17.78 -9.06
N ARG A 152 16.83 17.72 -9.49
CA ARG A 152 15.68 17.39 -8.62
C ARG A 152 15.81 16.04 -7.95
N PHE A 153 16.22 14.99 -8.67
CA PHE A 153 16.42 13.65 -8.11
C PHE A 153 17.71 13.54 -7.29
N SER A 154 18.69 14.39 -7.55
CA SER A 154 19.91 14.45 -6.73
C SER A 154 19.67 15.12 -5.38
N GLU A 155 18.75 16.07 -5.28
CA GLU A 155 18.35 16.73 -4.04
C GLU A 155 17.58 15.77 -3.11
N ASP A 156 16.52 15.15 -3.58
CA ASP A 156 15.75 14.11 -2.84
C ASP A 156 15.44 12.96 -3.80
N ALA A 157 16.20 11.88 -3.67
CA ALA A 157 16.01 10.69 -4.50
C ALA A 157 14.65 10.02 -4.31
N LEU A 158 13.92 10.28 -3.20
CA LEU A 158 12.55 9.79 -3.04
C LEU A 158 11.62 10.32 -4.13
N ARG A 159 11.94 11.47 -4.74
CA ARG A 159 11.19 12.02 -5.87
C ARG A 159 11.10 11.04 -7.05
N ILE A 160 12.05 10.10 -7.18
CA ILE A 160 12.00 9.00 -8.15
C ILE A 160 10.78 8.12 -7.89
N MET A 161 10.62 7.62 -6.65
CA MET A 161 9.43 6.82 -6.27
C MET A 161 8.14 7.64 -6.35
N ARG A 162 8.20 8.92 -6.00
CA ARG A 162 7.05 9.84 -6.11
C ARG A 162 6.60 10.02 -7.56
N ALA A 163 7.52 10.14 -8.53
CA ALA A 163 7.20 10.20 -9.95
C ALA A 163 6.42 8.96 -10.41
N LEU A 164 6.92 7.77 -10.06
CA LEU A 164 6.26 6.50 -10.37
C LEU A 164 4.89 6.40 -9.69
N ARG A 165 4.79 6.81 -8.42
CA ARG A 165 3.51 6.83 -7.71
C ARG A 165 2.50 7.75 -8.37
N PHE A 166 2.86 8.98 -8.71
CA PHE A 166 1.95 9.92 -9.38
C PHE A 166 1.52 9.39 -10.75
N ALA A 167 2.46 8.83 -11.52
CA ALA A 167 2.13 8.16 -12.78
C ALA A 167 1.12 7.02 -12.58
N ALA A 168 1.31 6.18 -11.55
CA ALA A 168 0.41 5.07 -11.25
C ALA A 168 -0.96 5.53 -10.72
N THR A 169 -0.99 6.56 -9.87
CA THR A 169 -2.22 7.05 -9.23
C THR A 169 -3.12 7.79 -10.23
N TYR A 170 -2.55 8.63 -11.08
CA TYR A 170 -3.32 9.47 -12.01
C TYR A 170 -3.40 8.91 -13.43
N GLY A 171 -2.69 7.83 -13.74
CA GLY A 171 -2.62 7.29 -15.10
C GLY A 171 -1.85 8.20 -16.06
N PHE A 172 -0.85 8.94 -15.55
CA PHE A 172 -0.06 9.89 -16.32
C PHE A 172 1.22 9.24 -16.84
N GLY A 173 1.68 9.70 -18.02
CA GLY A 173 3.01 9.39 -18.53
C GLY A 173 4.09 10.20 -17.82
N LEU A 174 5.34 9.73 -17.93
CA LEU A 174 6.51 10.52 -17.51
C LEU A 174 7.06 11.28 -18.73
N GLU A 175 7.42 12.54 -18.54
CA GLU A 175 8.16 13.31 -19.57
C GLU A 175 9.53 12.65 -19.82
N GLU A 176 10.00 12.65 -21.09
CA GLU A 176 11.15 11.87 -21.52
C GLU A 176 12.43 12.13 -20.72
N LYS A 177 12.75 13.41 -20.46
CA LYS A 177 13.95 13.77 -19.67
C LYS A 177 13.80 13.33 -18.22
N THR A 178 12.59 13.48 -17.64
CA THR A 178 12.26 13.02 -16.30
C THR A 178 12.37 11.49 -16.20
N ALA A 179 11.83 10.76 -17.19
CA ALA A 179 11.93 9.30 -17.26
C ALA A 179 13.38 8.80 -17.39
N ARG A 180 14.20 9.46 -18.20
CA ARG A 180 15.62 9.13 -18.35
C ARG A 180 16.38 9.37 -17.07
N ALA A 181 16.25 10.56 -16.48
CA ALA A 181 16.95 10.92 -15.25
C ALA A 181 16.60 9.98 -14.07
N LEU A 182 15.33 9.56 -13.93
CA LEU A 182 14.97 8.61 -12.87
C LEU A 182 15.60 7.23 -13.07
N LEU A 183 15.75 6.76 -14.32
CA LEU A 183 16.45 5.50 -14.61
C LEU A 183 17.96 5.62 -14.36
N ASP A 184 18.56 6.74 -14.72
CA ASP A 184 19.99 6.98 -14.53
C ASP A 184 20.36 7.13 -13.04
N LEU A 185 19.45 7.68 -12.23
CA LEU A 185 19.70 7.99 -10.82
C LEU A 185 19.01 7.03 -9.83
N LYS A 186 18.41 5.95 -10.31
CA LYS A 186 17.63 4.99 -9.46
C LYS A 186 18.42 4.44 -8.28
N GLU A 187 19.73 4.21 -8.42
CA GLU A 187 20.58 3.67 -7.35
C GLU A 187 20.64 4.59 -6.12
N ARG A 188 20.35 5.90 -6.30
CA ARG A 188 20.29 6.82 -5.17
C ARG A 188 19.14 6.51 -4.19
N LEU A 189 18.17 5.68 -4.57
CA LEU A 189 17.12 5.18 -3.67
C LEU A 189 17.72 4.41 -2.48
N LEU A 190 18.90 3.81 -2.63
CA LEU A 190 19.60 3.12 -1.54
C LEU A 190 20.00 4.07 -0.39
N LEU A 191 20.03 5.38 -0.63
CA LEU A 191 20.33 6.41 0.37
C LEU A 191 19.09 6.85 1.16
N ILE A 192 17.90 6.43 0.73
CA ILE A 192 16.63 6.85 1.31
C ILE A 192 16.21 5.89 2.43
N ALA A 193 15.66 6.44 3.50
CA ALA A 193 15.11 5.64 4.60
C ALA A 193 14.06 4.64 4.10
N PRO A 194 14.17 3.35 4.45
CA PRO A 194 13.28 2.29 3.96
C PRO A 194 11.79 2.58 4.19
N GLU A 195 11.44 3.23 5.28
CA GLU A 195 10.07 3.61 5.62
C GLU A 195 9.47 4.56 4.59
N ARG A 196 10.25 5.54 4.11
CA ARG A 196 9.80 6.48 3.06
C ARG A 196 9.59 5.77 1.72
N ILE A 197 10.49 4.84 1.37
CA ILE A 197 10.36 4.02 0.16
C ILE A 197 9.10 3.16 0.26
N ARG A 198 8.87 2.50 1.41
CA ARG A 198 7.69 1.70 1.66
C ARG A 198 6.40 2.50 1.46
N GLU A 199 6.31 3.71 2.01
CA GLU A 199 5.11 4.55 1.89
C GLU A 199 4.79 4.89 0.42
N GLU A 200 5.78 5.29 -0.36
CA GLU A 200 5.60 5.57 -1.78
C GLU A 200 5.28 4.30 -2.58
N LEU A 201 5.96 3.17 -2.28
CA LEU A 201 5.70 1.87 -2.89
C LEU A 201 4.25 1.41 -2.67
N MET A 202 3.76 1.50 -1.44
CA MET A 202 2.39 1.07 -1.12
C MET A 202 1.34 1.88 -1.86
N ARG A 203 1.57 3.20 -2.00
CA ARG A 203 0.70 4.07 -2.79
C ARG A 203 0.84 3.81 -4.30
N LEU A 204 2.04 3.47 -4.78
CA LEU A 204 2.27 3.12 -6.18
C LEU A 204 1.49 1.87 -6.57
N ILE A 205 1.65 0.76 -5.83
CA ILE A 205 1.01 -0.53 -6.16
C ILE A 205 -0.51 -0.50 -6.03
N THR A 206 -1.06 0.44 -5.26
CA THR A 206 -2.51 0.65 -5.16
C THR A 206 -3.08 1.60 -6.22
N GLY A 207 -2.23 2.22 -7.04
CA GLY A 207 -2.67 3.05 -8.16
C GLY A 207 -3.30 2.23 -9.29
N ASP A 208 -4.29 2.81 -9.97
CA ASP A 208 -5.02 2.14 -11.05
C ASP A 208 -4.14 1.81 -12.27
N SER A 209 -3.04 2.55 -12.46
CA SER A 209 -2.07 2.34 -13.54
C SER A 209 -0.76 1.69 -13.05
N ALA A 210 -0.77 1.05 -11.88
CA ALA A 210 0.43 0.45 -11.28
C ALA A 210 1.13 -0.55 -12.22
N ALA A 211 0.38 -1.44 -12.87
CA ALA A 211 0.95 -2.42 -13.81
C ALA A 211 1.66 -1.76 -14.99
N PHE A 212 1.08 -0.69 -15.56
CA PHE A 212 1.72 0.06 -16.64
C PHE A 212 3.07 0.66 -16.19
N VAL A 213 3.09 1.28 -15.01
CA VAL A 213 4.30 1.90 -14.46
C VAL A 213 5.36 0.84 -14.13
N LEU A 214 4.99 -0.25 -13.46
CA LEU A 214 5.91 -1.32 -13.09
C LEU A 214 6.43 -2.08 -14.32
N ARG A 215 5.68 -2.20 -15.39
CA ARG A 215 6.14 -2.78 -16.66
C ARG A 215 7.25 -1.95 -17.30
N ASN A 216 7.08 -0.62 -17.34
CA ASN A 216 7.99 0.26 -18.03
C ASN A 216 9.20 0.67 -17.18
N PHE A 217 9.04 0.72 -15.85
CA PHE A 217 10.05 1.21 -14.91
C PHE A 217 10.46 0.17 -13.86
N ALA A 218 10.31 -1.12 -14.16
CA ALA A 218 10.72 -2.23 -13.31
C ALA A 218 12.16 -2.09 -12.75
N PRO A 219 13.17 -1.61 -13.52
CA PRO A 219 14.53 -1.43 -13.00
C PRO A 219 14.64 -0.52 -11.78
N VAL A 220 13.70 0.41 -11.59
CA VAL A 220 13.65 1.24 -10.37
C VAL A 220 13.21 0.43 -9.16
N LEU A 221 12.21 -0.45 -9.35
CA LEU A 221 11.75 -1.33 -8.29
C LEU A 221 12.82 -2.33 -7.86
N TYR A 222 13.61 -2.85 -8.82
CA TYR A 222 14.65 -3.85 -8.55
C TYR A 222 15.79 -3.30 -7.69
N VAL A 223 16.01 -1.98 -7.64
CA VAL A 223 16.96 -1.38 -6.70
C VAL A 223 16.56 -1.62 -5.24
N VAL A 224 15.28 -1.56 -4.94
CA VAL A 224 14.74 -1.71 -3.57
C VAL A 224 14.21 -3.12 -3.29
N MET A 225 13.91 -3.87 -4.34
CA MET A 225 13.40 -5.26 -4.31
C MET A 225 14.10 -6.11 -5.38
N PRO A 226 15.43 -6.34 -5.27
CA PRO A 226 16.20 -7.06 -6.29
C PRO A 226 15.74 -8.51 -6.50
N GLU A 227 15.07 -9.09 -5.51
CA GLU A 227 14.51 -10.45 -5.57
C GLU A 227 13.46 -10.60 -6.69
N LEU A 228 12.89 -9.51 -7.17
CA LEU A 228 11.88 -9.53 -8.24
C LEU A 228 12.49 -9.46 -9.65
N GLU A 229 13.75 -9.07 -9.79
CA GLU A 229 14.40 -8.95 -11.09
C GLU A 229 14.40 -10.26 -11.88
N PRO A 230 14.67 -11.45 -11.29
CA PRO A 230 14.64 -12.72 -12.00
C PRO A 230 13.28 -13.10 -12.60
N MET A 231 12.20 -12.44 -12.21
CA MET A 231 10.85 -12.71 -12.72
C MET A 231 10.66 -12.14 -14.14
N ARG A 232 11.42 -11.10 -14.51
CA ARG A 232 11.26 -10.40 -15.78
C ARG A 232 11.74 -11.28 -16.94
N GLY A 233 10.85 -11.50 -17.90
CA GLY A 233 11.14 -12.35 -19.06
C GLY A 233 11.27 -13.84 -18.71
N PHE A 234 10.96 -14.26 -17.48
CA PHE A 234 11.05 -15.63 -17.06
C PHE A 234 9.89 -16.46 -17.62
N LEU A 235 10.18 -17.31 -18.60
CA LEU A 235 9.21 -18.20 -19.23
C LEU A 235 8.92 -19.40 -18.33
N GLN A 236 7.64 -19.64 -18.04
CA GLN A 236 7.23 -20.66 -17.09
C GLN A 236 7.17 -22.09 -17.69
N TYR A 237 7.14 -22.22 -19.02
CA TYR A 237 7.04 -23.50 -19.74
C TYR A 237 5.91 -24.42 -19.23
N SER A 238 4.84 -23.83 -18.76
CA SER A 238 3.69 -24.53 -18.17
C SER A 238 2.46 -24.36 -19.06
N PRO A 239 1.63 -25.40 -19.26
CA PRO A 239 0.40 -25.27 -20.04
C PRO A 239 -0.64 -24.34 -19.40
N TYR A 240 -0.43 -23.96 -18.14
CA TYR A 240 -1.30 -23.06 -17.40
C TYR A 240 -0.92 -21.58 -17.56
N HIS A 241 0.26 -21.27 -18.09
CA HIS A 241 0.78 -19.91 -18.20
C HIS A 241 1.16 -19.57 -19.63
N HIS A 242 0.62 -18.47 -20.15
CA HIS A 242 0.89 -17.94 -21.49
C HIS A 242 1.72 -16.64 -21.45
N LEU A 243 1.86 -16.06 -20.26
CA LEU A 243 2.67 -14.87 -19.98
C LEU A 243 4.00 -15.27 -19.35
N ASP A 244 5.01 -14.41 -19.47
CA ASP A 244 6.16 -14.50 -18.58
C ASP A 244 5.74 -14.24 -17.14
N LEU A 245 6.61 -14.57 -16.19
CA LEU A 245 6.27 -14.50 -14.77
C LEU A 245 5.98 -13.09 -14.29
N TRP A 246 6.69 -12.08 -14.82
CA TRP A 246 6.48 -10.69 -14.44
C TRP A 246 5.12 -10.17 -14.94
N GLU A 247 4.79 -10.42 -16.21
CA GLU A 247 3.50 -10.02 -16.78
C GLU A 247 2.33 -10.72 -16.10
N HIS A 248 2.46 -12.04 -15.80
CA HIS A 248 1.49 -12.78 -14.99
C HIS A 248 1.28 -12.09 -13.64
N THR A 249 2.37 -11.77 -12.94
CA THR A 249 2.32 -11.13 -11.61
C THR A 249 1.65 -9.76 -11.67
N LEU A 250 1.97 -8.93 -12.66
CA LEU A 250 1.33 -7.63 -12.84
C LEU A 250 -0.17 -7.78 -13.13
N GLN A 251 -0.55 -8.72 -13.99
CA GLN A 251 -1.96 -8.98 -14.30
C GLN A 251 -2.73 -9.46 -13.07
N ALA A 252 -2.18 -10.41 -12.32
CA ALA A 252 -2.77 -10.93 -11.09
C ALA A 252 -2.87 -9.84 -10.00
N MET A 253 -1.84 -9.00 -9.86
CA MET A 253 -1.86 -7.86 -8.94
C MET A 253 -2.98 -6.88 -9.27
N MET A 254 -3.24 -6.59 -10.53
CA MET A 254 -4.33 -5.69 -10.93
C MET A 254 -5.71 -6.32 -10.79
N ALA A 255 -5.82 -7.64 -10.73
CA ALA A 255 -7.09 -8.35 -10.57
C ALA A 255 -7.62 -8.37 -9.11
N VAL A 256 -6.80 -8.02 -8.12
CA VAL A 256 -7.28 -7.82 -6.74
C VAL A 256 -7.71 -6.37 -6.51
N PRO A 257 -8.59 -6.09 -5.53
CA PRO A 257 -8.88 -4.72 -5.08
C PRO A 257 -7.62 -3.92 -4.77
N ALA A 258 -7.72 -2.58 -4.87
CA ALA A 258 -6.63 -1.66 -4.56
C ALA A 258 -6.35 -1.57 -3.04
N GLU A 259 -6.30 -2.72 -2.37
CA GLU A 259 -5.94 -2.84 -0.96
C GLU A 259 -4.44 -3.13 -0.83
N PRO A 260 -3.70 -2.36 0.02
CA PRO A 260 -2.26 -2.49 0.14
C PRO A 260 -1.77 -3.92 0.38
N VAL A 261 -2.40 -4.66 1.29
CA VAL A 261 -2.02 -6.04 1.63
C VAL A 261 -2.24 -6.99 0.45
N LEU A 262 -3.36 -6.88 -0.27
CA LEU A 262 -3.67 -7.73 -1.41
C LEU A 262 -2.72 -7.46 -2.58
N ARG A 263 -2.50 -6.18 -2.92
CA ARG A 263 -1.58 -5.79 -4.00
C ARG A 263 -0.14 -6.23 -3.73
N LEU A 264 0.33 -6.07 -2.49
CA LEU A 264 1.67 -6.49 -2.11
C LEU A 264 1.80 -8.02 -2.10
N ALA A 265 0.81 -8.74 -1.58
CA ALA A 265 0.80 -10.20 -1.62
C ALA A 265 0.87 -10.72 -3.06
N MET A 266 0.09 -10.14 -3.99
CA MET A 266 0.14 -10.51 -5.40
C MET A 266 1.46 -10.14 -6.08
N LEU A 267 2.08 -9.01 -5.71
CA LEU A 267 3.40 -8.65 -6.24
C LEU A 267 4.49 -9.68 -5.84
N LEU A 268 4.33 -10.32 -4.68
CA LEU A 268 5.34 -11.21 -4.08
C LEU A 268 5.02 -12.71 -4.20
N HIS A 269 3.77 -13.11 -4.57
CA HIS A 269 3.30 -14.49 -4.45
C HIS A 269 4.17 -15.50 -5.17
N ASP A 270 4.69 -15.16 -6.32
CA ASP A 270 5.44 -16.02 -7.22
C ASP A 270 6.94 -15.69 -7.31
N ALA A 271 7.45 -14.81 -6.45
CA ALA A 271 8.86 -14.38 -6.46
C ALA A 271 9.85 -15.57 -6.31
N GLY A 272 9.42 -16.64 -5.69
CA GLY A 272 10.23 -17.87 -5.50
C GLY A 272 10.31 -18.78 -6.72
N LYS A 273 9.45 -18.62 -7.74
CA LYS A 273 9.40 -19.54 -8.91
C LYS A 273 10.74 -19.66 -9.66
N PRO A 274 11.47 -18.57 -9.96
CA PRO A 274 12.75 -18.69 -10.65
C PRO A 274 13.76 -19.59 -9.91
N GLY A 275 13.77 -19.53 -8.58
CA GLY A 275 14.66 -20.31 -7.73
C GLY A 275 14.21 -21.77 -7.48
N CYS A 276 13.02 -22.15 -7.95
CA CYS A 276 12.45 -23.50 -7.80
C CYS A 276 12.16 -24.18 -9.15
N PHE A 277 12.63 -23.58 -10.24
CA PHE A 277 12.33 -24.06 -11.60
C PHE A 277 13.01 -25.38 -11.90
N LEU A 278 12.22 -26.35 -12.33
CA LEU A 278 12.67 -27.64 -12.90
C LEU A 278 11.92 -27.87 -14.20
N ARG A 279 12.60 -28.39 -15.20
CA ARG A 279 11.99 -28.77 -16.48
C ARG A 279 12.05 -30.28 -16.64
N ASP A 280 10.90 -30.89 -16.88
CA ASP A 280 10.84 -32.37 -17.08
C ASP A 280 11.25 -32.76 -18.50
N GLU A 281 11.30 -34.07 -18.75
CA GLU A 281 11.66 -34.66 -20.05
C GLU A 281 10.70 -34.29 -21.19
N LYS A 282 9.46 -33.89 -20.85
CA LYS A 282 8.45 -33.38 -21.79
C LYS A 282 8.57 -31.88 -22.05
N GLY A 283 9.54 -31.22 -21.41
CA GLY A 283 9.78 -29.81 -21.54
C GLY A 283 8.83 -28.94 -20.69
N ILE A 284 8.07 -29.52 -19.76
CA ILE A 284 7.13 -28.81 -18.89
C ILE A 284 7.85 -28.30 -17.66
N GLY A 285 7.58 -27.04 -17.30
CA GLY A 285 8.11 -26.39 -16.11
C GLY A 285 7.33 -26.74 -14.85
N HIS A 286 8.06 -27.02 -13.77
CA HIS A 286 7.56 -27.32 -12.43
C HIS A 286 8.23 -26.41 -11.40
N PHE A 287 7.50 -26.03 -10.33
CA PHE A 287 7.92 -25.04 -9.34
C PHE A 287 7.68 -25.56 -7.91
N TYR A 288 8.14 -26.77 -7.60
CA TYR A 288 7.89 -27.39 -6.30
C TYR A 288 8.47 -26.53 -5.16
N GLY A 289 7.62 -26.21 -4.17
CA GLY A 289 8.03 -25.43 -3.00
C GLY A 289 8.19 -23.93 -3.25
N HIS A 290 7.74 -23.40 -4.41
CA HIS A 290 7.85 -21.98 -4.71
C HIS A 290 7.14 -21.09 -3.67
N SER A 291 6.01 -21.52 -3.10
CA SER A 291 5.27 -20.74 -2.10
C SER A 291 6.11 -20.49 -0.84
N GLN A 292 6.86 -21.51 -0.34
CA GLN A 292 7.78 -21.37 0.77
C GLN A 292 8.97 -20.47 0.41
N LYS A 293 9.48 -20.59 -0.82
CA LYS A 293 10.56 -19.73 -1.30
C LYS A 293 10.09 -18.27 -1.44
N SER A 294 8.89 -18.06 -1.99
CA SER A 294 8.27 -16.74 -2.07
C SER A 294 8.04 -16.14 -0.68
N LEU A 295 7.57 -16.94 0.28
CA LEU A 295 7.44 -16.52 1.68
C LEU A 295 8.76 -16.02 2.27
N ALA A 296 9.86 -16.77 2.06
CA ALA A 296 11.18 -16.37 2.54
C ALA A 296 11.61 -15.02 1.94
N LEU A 297 11.51 -14.88 0.61
CA LEU A 297 11.84 -13.63 -0.09
C LEU A 297 10.95 -12.46 0.33
N ALA A 298 9.64 -12.70 0.49
CA ALA A 298 8.70 -11.69 1.00
C ALA A 298 9.10 -11.22 2.40
N GLY A 299 9.46 -12.14 3.30
CA GLY A 299 9.95 -11.82 4.63
C GLY A 299 11.22 -10.96 4.61
N GLU A 300 12.19 -11.27 3.75
CA GLU A 300 13.43 -10.49 3.58
C GLU A 300 13.13 -9.07 3.07
N ILE A 301 12.32 -8.93 2.01
CA ILE A 301 11.89 -7.66 1.44
C ILE A 301 11.18 -6.80 2.48
N MET A 302 10.19 -7.38 3.16
CA MET A 302 9.36 -6.64 4.12
C MET A 302 10.14 -6.24 5.38
N ASN A 303 11.11 -7.04 5.82
CA ASN A 303 12.04 -6.68 6.89
C ASN A 303 12.93 -5.50 6.46
N ARG A 304 13.53 -5.56 5.26
CA ARG A 304 14.38 -4.49 4.71
C ARG A 304 13.60 -3.18 4.58
N LEU A 305 12.35 -3.23 4.13
CA LEU A 305 11.47 -2.07 3.99
C LEU A 305 10.72 -1.70 5.30
N ARG A 306 11.04 -2.36 6.41
CA ARG A 306 10.52 -2.05 7.75
C ARG A 306 9.00 -2.02 7.83
N PHE A 307 8.35 -3.05 7.30
CA PHE A 307 6.92 -3.25 7.50
C PHE A 307 6.61 -3.61 8.95
N ASP A 308 5.44 -3.21 9.43
CA ASP A 308 4.92 -3.64 10.72
C ASP A 308 4.56 -5.13 10.73
N ASN A 309 4.55 -5.74 11.93
CA ASN A 309 4.32 -7.16 12.09
C ASN A 309 2.94 -7.62 11.59
N GLN A 310 1.91 -6.79 11.75
CA GLN A 310 0.54 -7.12 11.32
C GLN A 310 0.46 -7.20 9.80
N THR A 311 1.02 -6.22 9.10
CA THR A 311 1.09 -6.22 7.64
C THR A 311 1.94 -7.37 7.13
N ARG A 312 3.09 -7.63 7.76
CA ARG A 312 3.97 -8.76 7.41
C ARG A 312 3.24 -10.09 7.49
N GLN A 313 2.70 -10.42 8.65
CA GLN A 313 1.96 -11.67 8.85
C GLN A 313 0.83 -11.80 7.81
N ALA A 314 0.14 -10.71 7.52
CA ALA A 314 -0.94 -10.68 6.57
C ALA A 314 -0.50 -11.07 5.15
N VAL A 315 0.60 -10.49 4.67
CA VAL A 315 1.14 -10.76 3.34
C VAL A 315 1.77 -12.14 3.29
N GLU A 316 2.56 -12.52 4.30
CA GLU A 316 3.24 -13.81 4.41
C GLU A 316 2.24 -14.98 4.35
N GLU A 317 1.12 -14.89 5.06
CA GLU A 317 0.06 -15.90 5.01
C GLU A 317 -0.57 -16.00 3.61
N LEU A 318 -0.84 -14.89 2.95
CA LEU A 318 -1.41 -14.87 1.60
C LEU A 318 -0.41 -15.43 0.56
N VAL A 319 0.87 -15.06 0.65
CA VAL A 319 1.93 -15.58 -0.22
C VAL A 319 2.12 -17.07 0.00
N LEU A 320 2.12 -17.55 1.25
CA LEU A 320 2.30 -18.97 1.56
C LEU A 320 1.17 -19.83 1.02
N TYR A 321 -0.06 -19.33 1.10
CA TYR A 321 -1.25 -20.15 0.81
C TYR A 321 -1.91 -19.84 -0.53
N HIS A 322 -1.36 -18.94 -1.36
CA HIS A 322 -2.00 -18.52 -2.61
C HIS A 322 -2.32 -19.68 -3.58
N ASP A 323 -1.52 -20.73 -3.57
CA ASP A 323 -1.66 -21.91 -4.42
C ASP A 323 -2.18 -23.15 -3.63
N ALA A 324 -2.73 -22.96 -2.43
CA ALA A 324 -3.26 -24.06 -1.63
C ALA A 324 -4.51 -24.69 -2.28
N ALA A 325 -4.52 -26.00 -2.43
CA ALA A 325 -5.72 -26.72 -2.82
C ALA A 325 -6.67 -26.83 -1.62
N ILE A 326 -7.77 -26.07 -1.64
CA ILE A 326 -8.78 -26.05 -0.58
C ILE A 326 -10.09 -26.67 -1.12
N PRO A 327 -10.39 -27.93 -0.85
CA PRO A 327 -11.65 -28.52 -1.26
C PRO A 327 -12.85 -27.77 -0.62
N ALA A 328 -13.89 -27.52 -1.42
CA ALA A 328 -15.08 -26.78 -1.02
C ALA A 328 -16.02 -27.64 -0.13
N THR A 329 -15.53 -28.04 1.05
CA THR A 329 -16.29 -28.80 2.05
C THR A 329 -16.36 -28.03 3.35
N GLU A 330 -17.49 -28.20 4.09
CA GLU A 330 -17.72 -27.54 5.38
C GLU A 330 -16.55 -27.77 6.35
N LYS A 331 -16.07 -29.02 6.46
CA LYS A 331 -14.93 -29.39 7.29
C LYS A 331 -13.64 -28.62 6.93
N ASN A 332 -13.30 -28.54 5.63
CA ASN A 332 -12.09 -27.83 5.20
C ASN A 332 -12.22 -26.32 5.44
N VAL A 333 -13.37 -25.74 5.16
CA VAL A 333 -13.63 -24.32 5.40
C VAL A 333 -13.51 -23.99 6.89
N LEU A 334 -14.10 -24.82 7.78
CA LEU A 334 -13.97 -24.63 9.24
C LEU A 334 -12.50 -24.69 9.70
N ARG A 335 -11.72 -25.65 9.18
CA ARG A 335 -10.28 -25.76 9.49
C ARG A 335 -9.49 -24.54 9.04
N TRP A 336 -9.80 -24.02 7.84
CA TRP A 336 -9.16 -22.79 7.36
C TRP A 336 -9.59 -21.54 8.14
N LEU A 337 -10.88 -21.44 8.50
CA LEU A 337 -11.39 -20.40 9.39
C LEU A 337 -10.69 -20.42 10.76
N SER A 338 -10.49 -21.62 11.31
CA SER A 338 -9.75 -21.79 12.58
C SER A 338 -8.29 -21.41 12.47
N ARG A 339 -7.64 -21.70 11.31
CA ARG A 339 -6.21 -21.45 11.07
C ARG A 339 -5.87 -19.98 10.88
N ILE A 340 -6.58 -19.29 9.98
CA ILE A 340 -6.23 -17.92 9.54
C ILE A 340 -7.33 -16.88 9.80
N GLY A 341 -8.49 -17.30 10.27
CA GLY A 341 -9.64 -16.44 10.52
C GLY A 341 -10.40 -16.03 9.26
N GLU A 342 -11.60 -15.48 9.46
CA GLU A 342 -12.52 -15.15 8.37
C GLU A 342 -11.94 -14.09 7.42
N LYS A 343 -11.44 -12.97 7.97
CA LYS A 343 -10.89 -11.87 7.15
C LYS A 343 -9.80 -12.37 6.19
N ARG A 344 -8.87 -13.16 6.73
CA ARG A 344 -7.74 -13.68 5.95
C ARG A 344 -8.17 -14.72 4.92
N LEU A 345 -9.12 -15.60 5.26
CA LEU A 345 -9.64 -16.59 4.31
C LEU A 345 -10.37 -15.92 3.13
N ARG A 346 -11.13 -14.85 3.38
CA ARG A 346 -11.74 -14.05 2.30
C ARG A 346 -10.68 -13.40 1.40
N GLN A 347 -9.63 -12.83 2.00
CA GLN A 347 -8.50 -12.27 1.26
C GLN A 347 -7.76 -13.35 0.45
N LEU A 348 -7.56 -14.54 1.03
CA LEU A 348 -6.92 -15.65 0.34
C LEU A 348 -7.74 -16.10 -0.88
N ILE A 349 -9.05 -16.25 -0.76
CA ILE A 349 -9.94 -16.57 -1.88
C ILE A 349 -9.84 -15.50 -2.99
N THR A 350 -9.74 -14.23 -2.62
CA THR A 350 -9.54 -13.12 -3.56
C THR A 350 -8.19 -13.25 -4.31
N VAL A 351 -7.12 -13.56 -3.59
CA VAL A 351 -5.78 -13.80 -4.15
C VAL A 351 -5.78 -14.99 -5.10
N MET A 352 -6.34 -16.13 -4.67
CA MET A 352 -6.47 -17.34 -5.50
C MET A 352 -7.24 -17.08 -6.80
N ARG A 353 -8.31 -16.29 -6.72
CA ARG A 353 -9.10 -15.91 -7.89
C ARG A 353 -8.31 -15.03 -8.86
N ALA A 354 -7.56 -14.07 -8.35
CA ALA A 354 -6.74 -13.17 -9.16
C ALA A 354 -5.60 -13.91 -9.86
N ASP A 355 -4.91 -14.82 -9.15
CA ASP A 355 -3.90 -15.70 -9.74
C ASP A 355 -4.50 -16.57 -10.86
N ALA A 356 -5.62 -17.24 -10.58
CA ALA A 356 -6.31 -18.06 -11.56
C ALA A 356 -6.77 -17.25 -12.79
N ALA A 357 -7.25 -16.01 -12.59
CA ALA A 357 -7.70 -15.14 -13.67
C ALA A 357 -6.54 -14.71 -14.60
N ALA A 358 -5.31 -14.65 -14.09
CA ALA A 358 -4.10 -14.34 -14.86
C ALA A 358 -3.49 -15.57 -15.58
N GLN A 359 -4.02 -16.77 -15.38
CA GLN A 359 -3.61 -18.00 -16.05
C GLN A 359 -4.16 -18.08 -17.49
N HIS A 360 -3.71 -19.10 -18.24
CA HIS A 360 -4.14 -19.31 -19.62
C HIS A 360 -5.67 -19.41 -19.71
N PRO A 361 -6.34 -18.70 -20.65
CA PRO A 361 -7.80 -18.67 -20.76
C PRO A 361 -8.45 -20.05 -20.79
N ASP A 362 -7.87 -20.99 -21.54
CA ASP A 362 -8.41 -22.36 -21.68
C ASP A 362 -8.29 -23.22 -20.43
N LYS A 363 -7.46 -22.84 -19.45
CA LYS A 363 -7.16 -23.61 -18.24
C LYS A 363 -7.75 -23.03 -16.97
N ARG A 364 -8.01 -21.72 -16.94
CA ARG A 364 -8.44 -21.01 -15.72
C ARG A 364 -9.85 -21.32 -15.27
N GLU A 365 -10.76 -21.71 -16.19
CA GLU A 365 -12.19 -21.84 -15.87
C GLU A 365 -12.49 -22.93 -14.81
N ALA A 366 -11.79 -24.06 -14.85
CA ALA A 366 -11.95 -25.11 -13.84
C ALA A 366 -11.55 -24.59 -12.46
N LYS A 367 -10.35 -23.97 -12.36
CA LYS A 367 -9.84 -23.38 -11.10
C LYS A 367 -10.77 -22.28 -10.56
N LEU A 368 -11.31 -21.42 -11.43
CA LEU A 368 -12.28 -20.38 -11.05
C LEU A 368 -13.59 -20.97 -10.53
N ARG A 369 -14.09 -22.07 -11.11
CA ARG A 369 -15.28 -22.79 -10.59
C ARG A 369 -15.04 -23.35 -9.20
N ASP A 370 -13.86 -23.98 -8.98
CA ASP A 370 -13.49 -24.55 -7.66
C ASP A 370 -13.41 -23.44 -6.60
N ILE A 371 -12.82 -22.29 -6.95
CA ILE A 371 -12.72 -21.12 -6.06
C ILE A 371 -14.11 -20.54 -5.77
N ALA A 372 -15.00 -20.48 -6.76
CA ALA A 372 -16.37 -20.03 -6.54
C ALA A 372 -17.15 -20.99 -5.64
N ALA A 373 -16.96 -22.30 -5.79
CA ALA A 373 -17.55 -23.31 -4.90
C ALA A 373 -17.02 -23.16 -3.45
N LEU A 374 -15.73 -22.91 -3.28
CA LEU A 374 -15.11 -22.63 -1.98
C LEU A 374 -15.71 -21.39 -1.32
N GLU A 375 -15.90 -20.31 -2.06
CA GLU A 375 -16.51 -19.08 -1.56
C GLU A 375 -17.98 -19.29 -1.17
N GLY A 376 -18.76 -20.03 -1.97
CA GLY A 376 -20.13 -20.43 -1.65
C GLY A 376 -20.19 -21.27 -0.37
N CYS A 377 -19.27 -22.23 -0.21
CA CYS A 377 -19.16 -23.04 1.00
C CYS A 377 -18.82 -22.19 2.23
N LEU A 378 -17.87 -21.24 2.11
CA LEU A 378 -17.54 -20.30 3.18
C LEU A 378 -18.76 -19.50 3.60
N HIS A 379 -19.52 -18.98 2.64
CA HIS A 379 -20.74 -18.22 2.93
C HIS A 379 -21.75 -19.06 3.69
N ALA A 380 -21.98 -20.32 3.26
CA ALA A 380 -22.91 -21.24 3.93
C ALA A 380 -22.47 -21.57 5.37
N VAL A 381 -21.17 -21.83 5.59
CA VAL A 381 -20.61 -22.10 6.93
C VAL A 381 -20.81 -20.92 7.87
N LEU A 382 -20.56 -19.70 7.39
CA LEU A 382 -20.75 -18.49 8.20
C LEU A 382 -22.21 -18.20 8.51
N GLN A 383 -23.13 -18.46 7.57
CA GLN A 383 -24.57 -18.32 7.81
C GLN A 383 -25.08 -19.31 8.88
N LYS A 384 -24.57 -20.55 8.87
CA LYS A 384 -24.92 -21.57 9.89
C LYS A 384 -24.32 -21.26 11.27
N ARG A 385 -23.39 -20.26 11.37
CA ARG A 385 -22.67 -19.91 12.61
C ARG A 385 -21.95 -21.09 13.26
N LEU A 386 -21.39 -21.98 12.45
CA LEU A 386 -20.68 -23.14 12.96
C LEU A 386 -19.44 -22.73 13.75
N PRO A 387 -19.10 -23.47 14.83
CA PRO A 387 -17.95 -23.16 15.67
C PRO A 387 -16.63 -23.47 14.94
N TYR A 388 -15.72 -22.51 14.95
CA TYR A 388 -14.36 -22.66 14.41
C TYR A 388 -13.27 -22.02 15.29
N ARG A 389 -13.66 -21.42 16.43
CA ARG A 389 -12.73 -20.86 17.43
C ARG A 389 -13.03 -21.47 18.79
N LEU A 390 -12.03 -21.55 19.66
CA LEU A 390 -12.20 -22.06 21.01
C LEU A 390 -13.35 -21.37 21.78
N LYS A 391 -13.54 -20.07 21.57
CA LYS A 391 -14.63 -19.30 22.19
C LYS A 391 -16.02 -19.63 21.65
N ASP A 392 -16.11 -20.35 20.53
CA ASP A 392 -17.39 -20.76 19.91
C ASP A 392 -17.85 -22.11 20.46
N LEU A 393 -17.02 -22.82 21.28
CA LEU A 393 -17.42 -24.05 21.98
C LEU A 393 -18.45 -23.75 23.07
N ALA A 394 -19.36 -24.70 23.29
CA ALA A 394 -20.36 -24.63 24.38
C ALA A 394 -19.75 -24.91 25.79
N VAL A 395 -18.42 -25.05 25.86
CA VAL A 395 -17.64 -25.18 27.11
C VAL A 395 -16.48 -24.19 27.14
N THR A 396 -16.11 -23.78 28.32
CA THR A 396 -15.00 -22.88 28.59
C THR A 396 -13.92 -23.60 29.43
N GLY A 397 -12.74 -22.97 29.60
CA GLY A 397 -11.72 -23.48 30.51
C GLY A 397 -12.22 -23.64 31.96
N ASN A 398 -13.15 -22.78 32.41
CA ASN A 398 -13.75 -22.91 33.76
C ASN A 398 -14.63 -24.15 33.90
N ASP A 399 -15.36 -24.52 32.83
CA ASP A 399 -16.17 -25.75 32.82
C ASP A 399 -15.27 -26.99 32.91
N LEU A 400 -14.09 -26.98 32.21
CA LEU A 400 -13.10 -28.05 32.28
C LEU A 400 -12.45 -28.13 33.66
N ALA A 401 -12.15 -26.98 34.29
CA ALA A 401 -11.62 -26.95 35.64
C ALA A 401 -12.61 -27.56 36.66
N GLY A 402 -13.94 -27.35 36.45
CA GLY A 402 -14.97 -27.93 37.27
C GLY A 402 -15.09 -29.47 37.22
N ILE A 403 -14.50 -30.11 36.20
CA ILE A 403 -14.42 -31.58 36.06
C ILE A 403 -13.00 -32.11 36.36
N GLY A 404 -12.08 -31.28 36.92
CA GLY A 404 -10.77 -31.71 37.38
C GLY A 404 -9.61 -31.43 36.41
N ILE A 405 -9.83 -30.91 35.21
CA ILE A 405 -8.76 -30.57 34.26
C ILE A 405 -8.15 -29.22 34.65
N LEU A 406 -6.93 -29.25 35.18
CA LEU A 406 -6.26 -28.07 35.70
C LEU A 406 -5.88 -27.06 34.60
N PRO A 407 -5.92 -25.73 34.90
CA PRO A 407 -5.45 -24.71 34.00
C PRO A 407 -3.98 -24.94 33.57
N GLY A 408 -3.73 -24.94 32.24
CA GLY A 408 -2.38 -25.16 31.72
C GLY A 408 -2.40 -25.68 30.28
N PRO A 409 -1.23 -26.13 29.77
CA PRO A 409 -1.11 -26.62 28.40
C PRO A 409 -2.04 -27.80 28.07
N GLU A 410 -2.35 -28.62 29.04
CA GLU A 410 -3.25 -29.78 28.91
C GLU A 410 -4.69 -29.33 28.63
N MET A 411 -5.23 -28.38 29.41
CA MET A 411 -6.54 -27.79 29.16
C MET A 411 -6.63 -27.21 27.73
N GLY A 412 -5.57 -26.53 27.30
CA GLY A 412 -5.47 -26.02 25.94
C GLY A 412 -5.53 -27.11 24.86
N ARG A 413 -4.87 -28.23 25.10
CA ARG A 413 -4.92 -29.40 24.20
C ARG A 413 -6.31 -30.01 24.15
N VAL A 414 -6.94 -30.21 25.30
CA VAL A 414 -8.30 -30.76 25.39
C VAL A 414 -9.30 -29.86 24.62
N LEU A 415 -9.30 -28.53 24.88
CA LEU A 415 -10.16 -27.59 24.17
C LEU A 415 -9.95 -27.61 22.65
N LYS A 416 -8.68 -27.70 22.22
CA LYS A 416 -8.34 -27.79 20.80
C LYS A 416 -8.85 -29.09 20.18
N THR A 417 -8.68 -30.21 20.85
CA THR A 417 -9.16 -31.53 20.39
C THR A 417 -10.69 -31.54 20.30
N LEU A 418 -11.39 -30.98 21.28
CA LEU A 418 -12.85 -30.85 21.25
C LEU A 418 -13.30 -30.00 20.05
N LEU A 419 -12.64 -28.88 19.80
CA LEU A 419 -12.93 -28.02 18.64
C LEU A 419 -12.72 -28.79 17.32
N ASP A 420 -11.62 -29.51 17.20
CA ASP A 420 -11.32 -30.31 16.02
C ASP A 420 -12.40 -31.40 15.77
N GLN A 421 -12.85 -32.09 16.82
CA GLN A 421 -13.93 -33.08 16.73
C GLN A 421 -15.28 -32.44 16.35
N VAL A 422 -15.58 -31.27 16.88
CA VAL A 422 -16.79 -30.53 16.52
C VAL A 422 -16.73 -30.06 15.06
N MET A 423 -15.59 -29.50 14.61
CA MET A 423 -15.41 -29.10 13.21
C MET A 423 -15.46 -30.28 12.24
N ASP A 424 -15.04 -31.46 12.69
CA ASP A 424 -15.10 -32.72 11.92
C ASP A 424 -16.49 -33.36 11.92
N GLY A 425 -17.45 -32.80 12.68
CA GLY A 425 -18.81 -33.38 12.80
C GLY A 425 -18.89 -34.66 13.64
N GLN A 426 -17.81 -34.99 14.38
CA GLN A 426 -17.71 -36.18 15.21
C GLN A 426 -18.39 -35.99 16.59
N LEU A 427 -18.46 -34.74 17.05
CA LEU A 427 -18.98 -34.37 18.34
C LEU A 427 -19.95 -33.17 18.21
N PRO A 428 -21.17 -33.21 18.75
CA PRO A 428 -22.04 -32.03 18.73
C PRO A 428 -21.50 -30.96 19.69
N ASN A 429 -21.67 -29.68 19.32
CA ASN A 429 -21.26 -28.57 20.19
C ASN A 429 -22.26 -28.33 21.32
N GLU A 430 -22.44 -29.32 22.19
CA GLU A 430 -23.31 -29.31 23.34
C GLU A 430 -22.52 -29.52 24.63
N ARG A 431 -22.77 -28.67 25.65
CA ARG A 431 -22.00 -28.64 26.89
C ARG A 431 -21.77 -30.01 27.51
N ASN A 432 -22.86 -30.80 27.68
CA ASN A 432 -22.76 -32.10 28.34
C ASN A 432 -21.97 -33.14 27.53
N MET A 433 -22.10 -33.10 26.19
CA MET A 433 -21.34 -33.99 25.29
C MET A 433 -19.85 -33.65 25.29
N LEU A 434 -19.54 -32.34 25.26
CA LEU A 434 -18.16 -31.86 25.30
C LEU A 434 -17.47 -32.18 26.65
N LEU A 435 -18.17 -32.01 27.79
CA LEU A 435 -17.61 -32.37 29.10
C LEU A 435 -17.38 -33.86 29.25
N LYS A 436 -18.28 -34.71 28.73
CA LYS A 436 -18.09 -36.16 28.72
C LYS A 436 -16.87 -36.56 27.88
N ALA A 437 -16.77 -36.02 26.67
CA ALA A 437 -15.62 -36.28 25.80
C ALA A 437 -14.29 -35.77 26.43
N ALA A 438 -14.32 -34.64 27.14
CA ALA A 438 -13.15 -34.12 27.85
C ALA A 438 -12.66 -35.06 28.96
N LEU A 439 -13.59 -35.68 29.70
CA LEU A 439 -13.25 -36.68 30.74
C LEU A 439 -12.65 -37.97 30.16
N GLU A 440 -13.04 -38.37 28.94
CA GLU A 440 -12.46 -39.54 28.25
C GLU A 440 -11.03 -39.26 27.69
N MET A 441 -10.64 -38.02 27.61
CA MET A 441 -9.30 -37.58 27.13
C MET A 441 -8.30 -37.32 28.26
N HIS A 442 -8.79 -37.18 29.50
CA HIS A 442 -8.01 -36.93 30.70
C HIS A 442 -7.80 -38.21 31.49
#